data_60c01b0073c3ed92ef0462863f9569b4
#
_entry.id   60c01b0073c3ed92ef0462863f9569b4
#
_cell.length_a   1.000
_cell.length_b   1.000
_cell.length_c   1.000
_cell.angle_alpha   90.00
_cell.angle_beta   90.00
_cell.angle_gamma   90.00
#
_symmetry.space_group_name_H-M   'P 1'
#
loop_
_entity.id
_entity.type
_entity.pdbx_description
1 polymer ?
#
loop_
_entity_poly.entity_id
_entity_poly.type
_entity_poly.pdbx_seq_one_letter_code
_entity_poly.pdbx_strand_id
1 'polypeptide(L)'
;MKSVIAEALVKTYDKGNVKALDNLNLDVEEGTVLGVLGPNGAGKTTTVRILSTLLRPDSGRATVAGIDVIKNPDKVREIIGLSGQYAAVDEILTGYDNLVMFGQLYHLGKKQSIVRANELLERFSLTDAAKRPIKNYSGGMRRRLDLAASLIVKPKVLFLDEPTTGLDPRGRQEMWGVIQELVKGGVTLLLTTQYLEEADQLADEIAVIDTGKVIARGTSDALKKQVGGERLEVVVDQQHVAKTVEIVSAVSGHAATVDEGLRLIMAPVSTGSVALVEVLRSLDNAGIHALDIGLKRPSLDDVFLALTGHVAEEHKEEEPVLTGRGRKAKK
;
A
#
# COMPACT_ATOMS: atom_id res chain seq x y z
N MET A 1 6.30 -2.14 -21.95
CA MET A 1 5.08 -1.65 -22.66
C MET A 1 4.04 -1.28 -21.61
N LYS A 2 3.29 -0.16 -21.81
CA LYS A 2 2.27 0.23 -20.81
C LYS A 2 1.07 -0.71 -20.88
N SER A 3 0.80 -1.40 -19.77
CA SER A 3 -0.32 -2.33 -19.62
C SER A 3 -1.61 -1.63 -19.18
N VAL A 4 -1.48 -0.56 -18.37
CA VAL A 4 -2.61 0.28 -17.95
C VAL A 4 -2.30 1.71 -18.35
N ILE A 5 -3.26 2.43 -18.90
CA ILE A 5 -3.14 3.85 -19.21
C ILE A 5 -4.44 4.56 -18.82
N ALA A 6 -4.32 5.63 -18.07
CA ALA A 6 -5.40 6.56 -17.74
C ALA A 6 -4.95 7.97 -18.16
N GLU A 7 -5.76 8.66 -18.95
CA GLU A 7 -5.45 9.98 -19.49
C GLU A 7 -6.58 10.95 -19.18
N ALA A 8 -6.25 12.01 -18.45
CA ALA A 8 -7.13 13.11 -18.06
C ALA A 8 -8.48 12.63 -17.48
N LEU A 9 -8.45 11.59 -16.62
CA LEU A 9 -9.66 11.07 -16.02
C LEU A 9 -10.28 12.09 -15.07
N VAL A 10 -11.58 12.33 -15.26
CA VAL A 10 -12.40 13.17 -14.38
C VAL A 10 -13.56 12.33 -13.88
N LYS A 11 -13.82 12.43 -12.58
CA LYS A 11 -15.01 11.85 -11.95
C LYS A 11 -15.51 12.73 -10.83
N THR A 12 -16.80 13.04 -10.89
CA THR A 12 -17.50 13.82 -9.88
C THR A 12 -18.65 13.01 -9.29
N TYR A 13 -18.90 13.22 -8.02
CA TYR A 13 -20.03 12.66 -7.29
C TYR A 13 -20.93 13.77 -6.77
N ASP A 14 -22.08 13.41 -6.24
CA ASP A 14 -23.02 14.32 -5.60
C ASP A 14 -23.36 15.54 -6.46
N LYS A 15 -23.80 15.26 -7.71
CA LYS A 15 -24.17 16.27 -8.73
C LYS A 15 -23.09 17.33 -8.98
N GLY A 16 -21.82 16.96 -8.84
CA GLY A 16 -20.68 17.83 -9.11
C GLY A 16 -20.05 18.47 -7.88
N ASN A 17 -20.57 18.24 -6.68
CA ASN A 17 -20.02 18.83 -5.45
C ASN A 17 -18.71 18.20 -5.01
N VAL A 18 -18.50 16.90 -5.28
CA VAL A 18 -17.28 16.16 -4.90
C VAL A 18 -16.53 15.71 -6.14
N LYS A 19 -15.40 16.33 -6.43
CA LYS A 19 -14.52 15.96 -7.54
C LYS A 19 -13.54 14.90 -7.07
N ALA A 20 -13.85 13.64 -7.31
CA ALA A 20 -13.03 12.51 -6.87
C ALA A 20 -11.80 12.29 -7.76
N LEU A 21 -11.87 12.62 -9.05
CA LEU A 21 -10.72 12.65 -9.96
C LEU A 21 -10.75 13.98 -10.74
N ASP A 22 -9.59 14.62 -10.83
CA ASP A 22 -9.38 15.90 -11.51
C ASP A 22 -8.21 15.83 -12.49
N ASN A 23 -8.52 15.45 -13.75
CA ASN A 23 -7.53 15.24 -14.80
C ASN A 23 -6.42 14.25 -14.41
N LEU A 24 -6.79 13.16 -13.76
CA LEU A 24 -5.83 12.15 -13.31
C LEU A 24 -5.16 11.48 -14.52
N ASN A 25 -3.83 11.46 -14.51
CA ASN A 25 -3.01 10.75 -15.48
C ASN A 25 -2.19 9.69 -14.75
N LEU A 26 -2.26 8.46 -15.23
CA LEU A 26 -1.60 7.31 -14.60
C LEU A 26 -1.31 6.24 -15.65
N ASP A 27 -0.17 5.59 -15.54
CA ASP A 27 0.15 4.43 -16.37
C ASP A 27 0.92 3.38 -15.57
N VAL A 28 0.85 2.13 -16.01
CA VAL A 28 1.55 0.99 -15.38
C VAL A 28 2.29 0.22 -16.47
N GLU A 29 3.57 -0.02 -16.28
CA GLU A 29 4.37 -0.87 -17.16
C GLU A 29 3.97 -2.34 -17.00
N GLU A 30 4.09 -3.10 -18.09
CA GLU A 30 3.77 -4.53 -18.10
C GLU A 30 4.70 -5.31 -17.17
N GLY A 31 4.12 -6.17 -16.31
CA GLY A 31 4.87 -7.00 -15.37
C GLY A 31 5.42 -6.26 -14.15
N THR A 32 4.99 -5.02 -13.91
CA THR A 32 5.40 -4.22 -12.75
C THR A 32 4.25 -3.95 -11.78
N VAL A 33 4.60 -3.48 -10.59
CA VAL A 33 3.69 -3.03 -9.55
C VAL A 33 3.68 -1.51 -9.49
N LEU A 34 2.53 -0.89 -9.74
CA LEU A 34 2.30 0.50 -9.40
C LEU A 34 1.55 0.58 -8.07
N GLY A 35 2.18 1.16 -7.06
CA GLY A 35 1.54 1.54 -5.80
C GLY A 35 0.85 2.89 -5.94
N VAL A 36 -0.45 2.95 -5.67
CA VAL A 36 -1.23 4.20 -5.64
C VAL A 36 -1.48 4.56 -4.18
N LEU A 37 -0.73 5.54 -3.70
CA LEU A 37 -0.72 5.97 -2.32
C LEU A 37 -1.51 7.28 -2.16
N GLY A 38 -2.22 7.46 -1.06
CA GLY A 38 -2.95 8.70 -0.78
C GLY A 38 -3.88 8.58 0.41
N PRO A 39 -4.35 9.70 0.97
CA PRO A 39 -5.29 9.70 2.09
C PRO A 39 -6.66 9.15 1.68
N ASN A 40 -7.53 8.95 2.66
CA ASN A 40 -8.92 8.61 2.40
C ASN A 40 -9.61 9.72 1.62
N GLY A 41 -10.37 9.35 0.59
CA GLY A 41 -11.01 10.32 -0.32
C GLY A 41 -10.11 10.89 -1.43
N ALA A 42 -8.83 10.54 -1.52
CA ALA A 42 -7.91 11.03 -2.56
C ALA A 42 -8.26 10.60 -3.99
N GLY A 43 -9.15 9.60 -4.17
CA GLY A 43 -9.54 9.09 -5.48
C GLY A 43 -9.02 7.70 -5.84
N LYS A 44 -8.29 7.02 -4.93
CA LYS A 44 -7.69 5.68 -5.14
C LYS A 44 -8.72 4.64 -5.63
N THR A 45 -9.74 4.37 -4.81
CA THR A 45 -10.82 3.42 -5.15
C THR A 45 -11.59 3.84 -6.40
N THR A 46 -11.80 5.14 -6.62
CA THR A 46 -12.46 5.64 -7.84
C THR A 46 -11.63 5.31 -9.08
N THR A 47 -10.32 5.46 -9.02
CA THR A 47 -9.40 5.09 -10.11
C THR A 47 -9.50 3.60 -10.41
N VAL A 48 -9.40 2.74 -9.38
CA VAL A 48 -9.56 1.28 -9.54
C VAL A 48 -10.91 0.92 -10.18
N ARG A 49 -12.01 1.51 -9.70
CA ARG A 49 -13.35 1.23 -10.24
C ARG A 49 -13.51 1.63 -11.70
N ILE A 50 -12.87 2.70 -12.15
CA ILE A 50 -12.90 3.10 -13.57
C ILE A 50 -12.07 2.11 -14.41
N LEU A 51 -10.84 1.81 -13.99
CA LEU A 51 -9.96 0.90 -14.71
C LEU A 51 -10.50 -0.53 -14.78
N SER A 52 -11.18 -0.99 -13.72
CA SER A 52 -11.85 -2.29 -13.67
C SER A 52 -13.25 -2.31 -14.30
N THR A 53 -13.67 -1.24 -14.97
CA THR A 53 -14.97 -1.11 -15.67
C THR A 53 -16.21 -1.06 -14.78
N LEU A 54 -16.04 -0.93 -13.46
CA LEU A 54 -17.16 -0.83 -12.50
C LEU A 54 -17.79 0.56 -12.46
N LEU A 55 -17.07 1.58 -12.97
CA LEU A 55 -17.52 2.97 -12.97
C LEU A 55 -17.12 3.63 -14.28
N ARG A 56 -18.01 4.46 -14.84
CA ARG A 56 -17.68 5.29 -16.01
C ARG A 56 -17.12 6.64 -15.55
N PRO A 57 -15.99 7.09 -16.12
CA PRO A 57 -15.52 8.46 -15.90
C PRO A 57 -16.49 9.46 -16.55
N ASP A 58 -16.48 10.70 -16.09
CA ASP A 58 -17.25 11.79 -16.68
C ASP A 58 -16.53 12.32 -17.94
N SER A 59 -15.19 12.31 -17.93
CA SER A 59 -14.34 12.58 -19.10
C SER A 59 -12.98 11.89 -18.98
N GLY A 60 -12.18 11.99 -20.03
CA GLY A 60 -10.90 11.29 -20.15
C GLY A 60 -11.06 9.92 -20.79
N ARG A 61 -9.97 9.16 -20.84
CA ARG A 61 -9.97 7.80 -21.39
C ARG A 61 -9.03 6.91 -20.60
N ALA A 62 -9.33 5.62 -20.63
CA ALA A 62 -8.47 4.61 -20.03
C ALA A 62 -8.44 3.34 -20.88
N THR A 63 -7.28 2.68 -20.86
CA THR A 63 -7.09 1.37 -21.50
C THR A 63 -6.40 0.41 -20.53
N VAL A 64 -6.77 -0.87 -20.62
CA VAL A 64 -6.14 -1.97 -19.89
C VAL A 64 -5.72 -3.03 -20.91
N ALA A 65 -4.44 -3.38 -20.92
CA ALA A 65 -3.81 -4.24 -21.93
C ALA A 65 -4.20 -3.84 -23.38
N GLY A 66 -4.23 -2.52 -23.64
CA GLY A 66 -4.59 -1.94 -24.92
C GLY A 66 -6.09 -1.91 -25.24
N ILE A 67 -6.96 -2.40 -24.34
CA ILE A 67 -8.42 -2.44 -24.53
C ILE A 67 -9.04 -1.21 -23.81
N ASP A 68 -9.85 -0.45 -24.55
CA ASP A 68 -10.59 0.69 -24.01
C ASP A 68 -11.66 0.24 -23.00
N VAL A 69 -11.57 0.74 -21.76
CA VAL A 69 -12.43 0.30 -20.65
C VAL A 69 -13.90 0.72 -20.80
N ILE A 70 -14.17 1.74 -21.61
CA ILE A 70 -15.53 2.25 -21.81
C ILE A 70 -16.20 1.57 -23.00
N LYS A 71 -15.43 1.38 -24.11
CA LYS A 71 -15.96 0.81 -25.34
C LYS A 71 -16.08 -0.71 -25.31
N ASN A 72 -15.17 -1.38 -24.58
CA ASN A 72 -15.07 -2.84 -24.55
C ASN A 72 -14.96 -3.38 -23.10
N PRO A 73 -15.90 -3.03 -22.19
CA PRO A 73 -15.78 -3.39 -20.77
C PRO A 73 -15.76 -4.93 -20.56
N ASP A 74 -16.52 -5.69 -21.34
CA ASP A 74 -16.58 -7.15 -21.19
C ASP A 74 -15.23 -7.80 -21.53
N LYS A 75 -14.56 -7.36 -22.60
CA LYS A 75 -13.22 -7.84 -22.95
C LYS A 75 -12.18 -7.49 -21.89
N VAL A 76 -12.32 -6.34 -21.22
CA VAL A 76 -11.45 -5.97 -20.11
C VAL A 76 -11.66 -6.91 -18.94
N ARG A 77 -12.91 -7.23 -18.57
CA ARG A 77 -13.23 -8.12 -17.45
C ARG A 77 -12.70 -9.54 -17.64
N GLU A 78 -12.57 -10.02 -18.87
CA GLU A 78 -11.99 -11.33 -19.18
C GLU A 78 -10.50 -11.45 -18.85
N ILE A 79 -9.77 -10.33 -18.79
CA ILE A 79 -8.31 -10.29 -18.65
C ILE A 79 -7.81 -9.63 -17.37
N ILE A 80 -8.72 -9.15 -16.51
CA ILE A 80 -8.38 -8.53 -15.24
C ILE A 80 -8.80 -9.41 -14.07
N GLY A 81 -8.08 -9.24 -12.96
CA GLY A 81 -8.53 -9.64 -11.62
C GLY A 81 -8.79 -8.39 -10.78
N LEU A 82 -9.73 -8.47 -9.87
CA LEU A 82 -10.02 -7.41 -8.92
C LEU A 82 -10.28 -8.01 -7.54
N SER A 83 -9.55 -7.52 -6.54
CA SER A 83 -9.87 -7.70 -5.13
C SER A 83 -10.15 -6.31 -4.54
N GLY A 84 -11.39 -6.08 -4.15
CA GLY A 84 -11.86 -4.81 -3.60
C GLY A 84 -11.65 -4.71 -2.10
N GLN A 85 -12.08 -3.62 -1.48
CA GLN A 85 -12.03 -3.39 -0.04
C GLN A 85 -12.79 -4.47 0.77
N TYR A 86 -13.92 -4.95 0.23
CA TYR A 86 -14.73 -6.01 0.83
C TYR A 86 -14.55 -7.30 0.04
N ALA A 87 -14.38 -8.41 0.75
CA ALA A 87 -14.28 -9.71 0.12
C ALA A 87 -15.59 -10.04 -0.65
N ALA A 88 -15.45 -10.43 -1.90
CA ALA A 88 -16.58 -10.79 -2.76
C ALA A 88 -17.07 -12.24 -2.54
N VAL A 89 -16.45 -12.98 -1.62
CA VAL A 89 -16.76 -14.38 -1.34
C VAL A 89 -18.05 -14.53 -0.52
N ASP A 90 -18.87 -15.53 -0.87
CA ASP A 90 -20.08 -15.87 -0.15
C ASP A 90 -19.74 -16.56 1.17
N GLU A 91 -20.22 -16.00 2.29
CA GLU A 91 -19.92 -16.47 3.64
C GLU A 91 -20.57 -17.83 3.99
N ILE A 92 -21.63 -18.21 3.31
CA ILE A 92 -22.36 -19.46 3.54
C ILE A 92 -21.67 -20.62 2.85
N LEU A 93 -21.08 -20.37 1.67
CA LEU A 93 -20.36 -21.37 0.88
C LEU A 93 -19.01 -21.71 1.54
N THR A 94 -18.48 -22.87 1.18
CA THR A 94 -17.11 -23.25 1.55
C THR A 94 -16.09 -22.51 0.70
N GLY A 95 -14.80 -22.48 1.11
CA GLY A 95 -13.74 -21.90 0.30
C GLY A 95 -13.64 -22.55 -1.06
N TYR A 96 -13.76 -23.87 -1.13
CA TYR A 96 -13.78 -24.63 -2.36
C TYR A 96 -14.95 -24.28 -3.26
N ASP A 97 -16.18 -24.25 -2.71
CA ASP A 97 -17.38 -23.94 -3.49
C ASP A 97 -17.36 -22.51 -4.05
N ASN A 98 -16.85 -21.55 -3.26
CA ASN A 98 -16.62 -20.18 -3.76
C ASN A 98 -15.74 -20.17 -5.02
N LEU A 99 -14.55 -20.80 -4.96
CA LEU A 99 -13.63 -20.79 -6.11
C LEU A 99 -14.19 -21.52 -7.30
N VAL A 100 -14.88 -22.66 -7.11
CA VAL A 100 -15.56 -23.38 -8.21
C VAL A 100 -16.65 -22.51 -8.82
N MET A 101 -17.46 -21.83 -7.99
CA MET A 101 -18.50 -20.91 -8.44
C MET A 101 -17.90 -19.77 -9.29
N PHE A 102 -16.86 -19.11 -8.80
CA PHE A 102 -16.18 -18.07 -9.57
C PHE A 102 -15.66 -18.60 -10.91
N GLY A 103 -15.02 -19.80 -10.92
CA GLY A 103 -14.58 -20.40 -12.16
C GLY A 103 -15.71 -20.62 -13.18
N GLN A 104 -16.89 -21.04 -12.72
CA GLN A 104 -18.05 -21.21 -13.56
C GLN A 104 -18.63 -19.88 -14.06
N LEU A 105 -18.67 -18.85 -13.19
CA LEU A 105 -19.10 -17.49 -13.57
C LEU A 105 -18.19 -16.87 -14.63
N TYR A 106 -16.90 -17.18 -14.59
CA TYR A 106 -15.92 -16.80 -15.62
C TYR A 106 -15.87 -17.78 -16.81
N HIS A 107 -16.85 -18.67 -16.97
CA HIS A 107 -17.01 -19.59 -18.10
C HIS A 107 -15.86 -20.60 -18.31
N LEU A 108 -15.09 -20.95 -17.26
CA LEU A 108 -14.03 -21.96 -17.35
C LEU A 108 -14.54 -23.39 -17.55
N GLY A 109 -15.85 -23.61 -17.38
CA GLY A 109 -16.43 -24.94 -17.36
C GLY A 109 -16.12 -25.71 -16.06
N LYS A 110 -16.99 -26.68 -15.71
CA LYS A 110 -16.96 -27.36 -14.40
C LYS A 110 -15.61 -28.05 -14.10
N LYS A 111 -15.05 -28.78 -15.06
CA LYS A 111 -13.80 -29.53 -14.86
C LYS A 111 -12.61 -28.59 -14.58
N GLN A 112 -12.46 -27.55 -15.39
CA GLN A 112 -11.38 -26.57 -15.22
C GLN A 112 -11.56 -25.75 -13.93
N SER A 113 -12.78 -25.37 -13.58
CA SER A 113 -13.07 -24.67 -12.32
C SER A 113 -12.63 -25.49 -11.09
N ILE A 114 -12.87 -26.81 -11.10
CA ILE A 114 -12.43 -27.71 -10.02
C ILE A 114 -10.89 -27.77 -9.92
N VAL A 115 -10.22 -27.97 -11.06
CA VAL A 115 -8.75 -28.02 -11.09
C VAL A 115 -8.18 -26.71 -10.58
N ARG A 116 -8.68 -25.60 -11.11
CA ARG A 116 -8.19 -24.27 -10.76
C ARG A 116 -8.47 -23.89 -9.29
N ALA A 117 -9.62 -24.29 -8.74
CA ALA A 117 -9.95 -24.10 -7.34
C ALA A 117 -8.94 -24.81 -6.41
N ASN A 118 -8.59 -26.08 -6.73
CA ASN A 118 -7.60 -26.81 -5.92
C ASN A 118 -6.21 -26.20 -6.01
N GLU A 119 -5.74 -25.81 -7.21
CA GLU A 119 -4.47 -25.10 -7.40
C GLU A 119 -4.38 -23.83 -6.54
N LEU A 120 -5.45 -23.04 -6.52
CA LEU A 120 -5.50 -21.80 -5.76
C LEU A 120 -5.59 -22.05 -4.25
N LEU A 121 -6.39 -23.02 -3.80
CA LEU A 121 -6.44 -23.39 -2.39
C LEU A 121 -5.07 -23.84 -1.85
N GLU A 122 -4.32 -24.61 -2.64
CA GLU A 122 -2.97 -25.03 -2.30
C GLU A 122 -2.02 -23.82 -2.25
N ARG A 123 -1.99 -23.02 -3.32
CA ARG A 123 -1.11 -21.84 -3.43
C ARG A 123 -1.31 -20.84 -2.30
N PHE A 124 -2.56 -20.67 -1.84
CA PHE A 124 -2.91 -19.73 -0.76
C PHE A 124 -2.92 -20.37 0.63
N SER A 125 -2.44 -21.63 0.77
CA SER A 125 -2.41 -22.38 2.03
C SER A 125 -3.80 -22.45 2.71
N LEU A 126 -4.84 -22.71 1.91
CA LEU A 126 -6.23 -22.81 2.35
C LEU A 126 -6.78 -24.24 2.22
N THR A 127 -5.97 -25.24 1.84
CA THR A 127 -6.39 -26.62 1.60
C THR A 127 -7.09 -27.25 2.81
N ASP A 128 -6.54 -27.07 4.01
CA ASP A 128 -7.11 -27.64 5.26
C ASP A 128 -8.46 -27.00 5.64
N ALA A 129 -8.68 -25.78 5.17
CA ALA A 129 -9.91 -25.03 5.42
C ALA A 129 -10.91 -25.10 4.26
N ALA A 130 -10.53 -25.71 3.13
CA ALA A 130 -11.28 -25.69 1.88
C ALA A 130 -12.77 -26.06 2.01
N LYS A 131 -13.09 -27.02 2.88
CA LYS A 131 -14.45 -27.53 3.12
C LYS A 131 -15.18 -26.83 4.25
N ARG A 132 -14.59 -25.82 4.90
CA ARG A 132 -15.26 -25.04 5.95
C ARG A 132 -16.01 -23.86 5.33
N PRO A 133 -17.22 -23.51 5.82
CA PRO A 133 -17.92 -22.28 5.44
C PRO A 133 -17.06 -21.04 5.74
N ILE A 134 -17.12 -20.03 4.85
CA ILE A 134 -16.30 -18.82 4.94
C ILE A 134 -16.57 -18.02 6.21
N LYS A 135 -17.80 -18.05 6.75
CA LYS A 135 -18.12 -17.43 8.03
C LYS A 135 -17.22 -17.87 9.19
N ASN A 136 -16.60 -19.06 9.07
CA ASN A 136 -15.70 -19.64 10.07
C ASN A 136 -14.20 -19.39 9.73
N TYR A 137 -13.90 -18.56 8.71
CA TYR A 137 -12.55 -18.17 8.36
C TYR A 137 -12.10 -16.98 9.22
N SER A 138 -10.80 -16.90 9.52
CA SER A 138 -10.22 -15.66 10.02
C SER A 138 -10.25 -14.55 8.94
N GLY A 139 -10.08 -13.30 9.33
CA GLY A 139 -9.99 -12.19 8.39
C GLY A 139 -8.91 -12.42 7.31
N GLY A 140 -7.72 -12.86 7.73
CA GLY A 140 -6.63 -13.19 6.82
C GLY A 140 -6.95 -14.35 5.87
N MET A 141 -7.65 -15.38 6.32
CA MET A 141 -8.10 -16.47 5.44
C MET A 141 -9.12 -16.00 4.43
N ARG A 142 -10.08 -15.14 4.82
CA ARG A 142 -11.06 -14.57 3.89
C ARG A 142 -10.37 -13.73 2.83
N ARG A 143 -9.40 -12.90 3.24
CA ARG A 143 -8.66 -12.03 2.33
C ARG A 143 -7.81 -12.83 1.34
N ARG A 144 -7.14 -13.89 1.79
CA ARG A 144 -6.41 -14.81 0.91
C ARG A 144 -7.33 -15.52 -0.09
N LEU A 145 -8.53 -15.92 0.34
CA LEU A 145 -9.50 -16.53 -0.55
C LEU A 145 -10.05 -15.54 -1.59
N ASP A 146 -10.31 -14.29 -1.19
CA ASP A 146 -10.75 -13.22 -2.08
C ASP A 146 -9.71 -12.93 -3.17
N LEU A 147 -8.44 -12.82 -2.78
CA LEU A 147 -7.34 -12.70 -3.72
C LEU A 147 -7.24 -13.94 -4.63
N ALA A 148 -7.39 -15.14 -4.09
CA ALA A 148 -7.43 -16.37 -4.89
C ALA A 148 -8.57 -16.36 -5.92
N ALA A 149 -9.74 -15.87 -5.53
CA ALA A 149 -10.88 -15.74 -6.46
C ALA A 149 -10.59 -14.76 -7.60
N SER A 150 -9.88 -13.66 -7.35
CA SER A 150 -9.48 -12.70 -8.39
C SER A 150 -8.49 -13.28 -9.42
N LEU A 151 -7.84 -14.40 -9.08
CA LEU A 151 -6.86 -15.08 -9.92
C LEU A 151 -7.42 -16.30 -10.68
N ILE A 152 -8.71 -16.57 -10.57
CA ILE A 152 -9.32 -17.77 -11.14
C ILE A 152 -9.09 -17.87 -12.66
N VAL A 153 -9.11 -16.73 -13.36
CA VAL A 153 -8.94 -16.62 -14.82
C VAL A 153 -7.50 -16.34 -15.29
N LYS A 154 -6.50 -16.35 -14.41
CA LYS A 154 -5.11 -15.98 -14.73
C LYS A 154 -5.04 -14.59 -15.39
N PRO A 155 -5.37 -13.53 -14.68
CA PRO A 155 -5.46 -12.19 -15.25
C PRO A 155 -4.10 -11.68 -15.75
N LYS A 156 -4.12 -10.83 -16.80
CA LYS A 156 -2.94 -10.07 -17.24
C LYS A 156 -2.67 -8.87 -16.33
N VAL A 157 -3.74 -8.26 -15.81
CA VAL A 157 -3.68 -7.10 -14.91
C VAL A 157 -4.52 -7.41 -13.67
N LEU A 158 -3.94 -7.19 -12.51
CA LEU A 158 -4.59 -7.36 -11.23
C LEU A 158 -4.73 -6.00 -10.54
N PHE A 159 -5.94 -5.71 -10.10
CA PHE A 159 -6.26 -4.54 -9.28
C PHE A 159 -6.50 -4.97 -7.84
N LEU A 160 -5.74 -4.41 -6.91
CA LEU A 160 -5.88 -4.66 -5.48
C LEU A 160 -6.21 -3.34 -4.77
N ASP A 161 -7.42 -3.25 -4.21
CA ASP A 161 -7.85 -2.06 -3.47
C ASP A 161 -7.72 -2.33 -1.97
N GLU A 162 -6.65 -1.79 -1.38
CA GLU A 162 -6.27 -1.93 0.04
C GLU A 162 -6.22 -3.40 0.52
N PRO A 163 -5.37 -4.26 -0.08
CA PRO A 163 -5.44 -5.72 0.10
C PRO A 163 -5.11 -6.19 1.50
N THR A 164 -4.42 -5.40 2.33
CA THR A 164 -3.99 -5.82 3.67
C THR A 164 -4.73 -5.13 4.80
N THR A 165 -5.72 -4.29 4.48
CA THR A 165 -6.54 -3.62 5.49
C THR A 165 -7.23 -4.65 6.42
N GLY A 166 -7.12 -4.44 7.74
CA GLY A 166 -7.69 -5.33 8.75
C GLY A 166 -6.92 -6.63 8.99
N LEU A 167 -5.71 -6.77 8.42
CA LEU A 167 -4.82 -7.90 8.70
C LEU A 167 -3.82 -7.54 9.81
N ASP A 168 -3.50 -8.52 10.65
CA ASP A 168 -2.40 -8.44 11.59
C ASP A 168 -1.03 -8.38 10.86
N PRO A 169 0.06 -7.97 11.52
CA PRO A 169 1.38 -7.83 10.87
C PRO A 169 1.84 -9.10 10.15
N ARG A 170 1.58 -10.27 10.73
CA ARG A 170 1.95 -11.54 10.11
C ARG A 170 1.13 -11.81 8.85
N GLY A 171 -0.19 -11.58 8.91
CA GLY A 171 -1.08 -11.74 7.75
C GLY A 171 -0.72 -10.81 6.61
N ARG A 172 -0.25 -9.58 6.90
CA ARG A 172 0.27 -8.65 5.89
C ARG A 172 1.50 -9.20 5.20
N GLN A 173 2.51 -9.67 5.95
CA GLN A 173 3.72 -10.25 5.37
C GLN A 173 3.43 -11.48 4.50
N GLU A 174 2.53 -12.37 4.96
CA GLU A 174 2.10 -13.53 4.17
C GLU A 174 1.43 -13.08 2.85
N MET A 175 0.58 -12.05 2.90
CA MET A 175 -0.07 -11.49 1.71
C MET A 175 0.93 -10.84 0.75
N TRP A 176 1.90 -10.07 1.26
CA TRP A 176 2.96 -9.48 0.44
C TRP A 176 3.78 -10.54 -0.28
N GLY A 177 4.13 -11.65 0.39
CA GLY A 177 4.81 -12.77 -0.25
C GLY A 177 4.04 -13.33 -1.43
N VAL A 178 2.72 -13.52 -1.28
CA VAL A 178 1.84 -13.99 -2.36
C VAL A 178 1.81 -12.99 -3.53
N ILE A 179 1.67 -11.69 -3.23
CA ILE A 179 1.64 -10.64 -4.26
C ILE A 179 2.96 -10.62 -5.04
N GLN A 180 4.11 -10.69 -4.36
CA GLN A 180 5.43 -10.72 -5.00
C GLN A 180 5.60 -11.94 -5.93
N GLU A 181 5.09 -13.11 -5.54
CA GLU A 181 5.11 -14.30 -6.39
C GLU A 181 4.26 -14.13 -7.66
N LEU A 182 3.12 -13.44 -7.56
CA LEU A 182 2.25 -13.16 -8.71
C LEU A 182 2.97 -12.27 -9.73
N VAL A 183 3.64 -11.23 -9.27
CA VAL A 183 4.39 -10.29 -10.12
C VAL A 183 5.58 -10.98 -10.78
N LYS A 184 6.33 -11.80 -10.03
CA LYS A 184 7.40 -12.64 -10.61
C LYS A 184 6.87 -13.57 -11.71
N GLY A 185 5.59 -13.96 -11.64
CA GLY A 185 4.89 -14.71 -12.67
C GLY A 185 4.46 -13.87 -13.89
N GLY A 186 4.79 -12.58 -13.95
CA GLY A 186 4.51 -11.68 -15.09
C GLY A 186 3.16 -10.96 -15.03
N VAL A 187 2.45 -11.01 -13.91
CA VAL A 187 1.20 -10.26 -13.72
C VAL A 187 1.51 -8.77 -13.49
N THR A 188 0.85 -7.89 -14.23
CA THR A 188 0.91 -6.44 -13.97
C THR A 188 -0.03 -6.11 -12.81
N LEU A 189 0.41 -5.30 -11.86
CA LEU A 189 -0.36 -4.99 -10.66
C LEU A 189 -0.55 -3.48 -10.48
N LEU A 190 -1.78 -3.08 -10.21
CA LEU A 190 -2.08 -1.77 -9.61
C LEU A 190 -2.62 -2.01 -8.20
N LEU A 191 -1.88 -1.51 -7.23
CA LEU A 191 -2.16 -1.65 -5.80
C LEU A 191 -2.54 -0.29 -5.24
N THR A 192 -3.71 -0.15 -4.61
CA THR A 192 -3.98 1.03 -3.79
C THR A 192 -3.71 0.72 -2.33
N THR A 193 -3.16 1.67 -1.63
CA THR A 193 -2.93 1.55 -0.18
C THR A 193 -2.86 2.91 0.50
N GLN A 194 -3.14 2.92 1.78
CA GLN A 194 -2.83 4.03 2.69
C GLN A 194 -1.60 3.72 3.55
N TYR A 195 -1.11 2.48 3.51
CA TYR A 195 0.04 2.02 4.28
C TYR A 195 1.32 2.19 3.48
N LEU A 196 2.17 3.06 3.97
CA LEU A 196 3.44 3.43 3.33
C LEU A 196 4.41 2.25 3.25
N GLU A 197 4.44 1.43 4.29
CA GLU A 197 5.25 0.20 4.33
C GLU A 197 4.86 -0.78 3.22
N GLU A 198 3.56 -0.94 2.92
CA GLU A 198 3.08 -1.79 1.84
C GLU A 198 3.55 -1.29 0.47
N ALA A 199 3.45 0.03 0.23
CA ALA A 199 3.96 0.63 -0.99
C ALA A 199 5.48 0.48 -1.11
N ASP A 200 6.23 0.66 -0.02
CA ASP A 200 7.70 0.51 0.02
C ASP A 200 8.16 -0.92 -0.28
N GLN A 201 7.42 -1.92 0.19
CA GLN A 201 7.75 -3.34 0.04
C GLN A 201 7.34 -3.95 -1.30
N LEU A 202 6.28 -3.46 -1.91
CA LEU A 202 5.65 -4.11 -3.06
C LEU A 202 5.82 -3.34 -4.38
N ALA A 203 5.86 -2.00 -4.33
CA ALA A 203 5.77 -1.19 -5.54
C ALA A 203 7.13 -0.99 -6.22
N ASP A 204 7.18 -1.23 -7.51
CA ASP A 204 8.31 -0.81 -8.37
C ASP A 204 8.29 0.70 -8.55
N GLU A 205 7.09 1.28 -8.63
CA GLU A 205 6.85 2.70 -8.75
C GLU A 205 5.64 3.10 -7.90
N ILE A 206 5.67 4.28 -7.30
CA ILE A 206 4.62 4.82 -6.45
C ILE A 206 4.07 6.09 -7.09
N ALA A 207 2.75 6.18 -7.20
CA ALA A 207 2.02 7.40 -7.53
C ALA A 207 1.30 7.90 -6.28
N VAL A 208 1.67 9.06 -5.77
CA VAL A 208 0.98 9.71 -4.67
C VAL A 208 -0.19 10.52 -5.24
N ILE A 209 -1.39 10.18 -4.78
CA ILE A 209 -2.63 10.87 -5.19
C ILE A 209 -3.17 11.67 -4.03
N ASP A 210 -3.50 12.93 -4.30
CA ASP A 210 -4.27 13.77 -3.40
C ASP A 210 -5.30 14.58 -4.18
N THR A 211 -6.50 14.74 -3.60
CA THR A 211 -7.62 15.51 -4.19
C THR A 211 -7.86 15.20 -5.68
N GLY A 212 -7.77 13.90 -6.03
CA GLY A 212 -8.04 13.39 -7.39
C GLY A 212 -6.93 13.64 -8.42
N LYS A 213 -5.72 14.03 -7.98
CA LYS A 213 -4.55 14.28 -8.85
C LYS A 213 -3.35 13.47 -8.41
N VAL A 214 -2.51 13.09 -9.36
CA VAL A 214 -1.16 12.59 -9.04
C VAL A 214 -0.28 13.80 -8.71
N ILE A 215 0.19 13.88 -7.46
CA ILE A 215 1.02 14.99 -6.96
C ILE A 215 2.52 14.65 -6.96
N ALA A 216 2.87 13.36 -6.89
CA ALA A 216 4.25 12.89 -7.04
C ALA A 216 4.26 11.48 -7.62
N ARG A 217 5.35 11.12 -8.31
CA ARG A 217 5.54 9.79 -8.89
C ARG A 217 7.03 9.44 -8.96
N GLY A 218 7.35 8.19 -8.66
CA GLY A 218 8.72 7.66 -8.75
C GLY A 218 8.90 6.37 -7.97
N THR A 219 10.10 5.83 -7.99
CA THR A 219 10.47 4.74 -7.08
C THR A 219 10.45 5.23 -5.64
N SER A 220 10.31 4.34 -4.66
CA SER A 220 10.38 4.69 -3.24
C SER A 220 11.62 5.52 -2.91
N ASP A 221 12.80 5.09 -3.39
CA ASP A 221 14.06 5.80 -3.18
C ASP A 221 14.08 7.18 -3.84
N ALA A 222 13.50 7.33 -5.04
CA ALA A 222 13.43 8.61 -5.72
C ALA A 222 12.53 9.61 -4.97
N LEU A 223 11.38 9.15 -4.45
CA LEU A 223 10.49 9.97 -3.65
C LEU A 223 11.12 10.37 -2.32
N LYS A 224 11.77 9.45 -1.61
CA LYS A 224 12.49 9.73 -0.36
C LYS A 224 13.57 10.80 -0.56
N LYS A 225 14.30 10.77 -1.67
CA LYS A 225 15.32 11.78 -2.01
C LYS A 225 14.76 13.18 -2.27
N GLN A 226 13.50 13.30 -2.74
CA GLN A 226 12.87 14.61 -2.99
C GLN A 226 12.57 15.39 -1.72
N VAL A 227 12.34 14.72 -0.60
CA VAL A 227 11.95 15.35 0.67
C VAL A 227 13.15 15.73 1.54
N GLY A 228 14.31 15.14 1.27
CA GLY A 228 15.55 15.44 1.96
C GLY A 228 16.57 14.31 1.83
N GLY A 229 17.83 14.62 2.07
CA GLY A 229 18.92 13.64 2.16
C GLY A 229 18.87 12.83 3.46
N GLU A 230 19.89 11.99 3.66
CA GLU A 230 20.14 11.36 4.94
C GLU A 230 20.28 12.44 6.02
N ARG A 231 19.73 12.20 7.20
CA ARG A 231 19.90 13.07 8.37
C ARG A 231 20.64 12.32 9.46
N LEU A 232 21.54 13.03 10.11
CA LEU A 232 22.18 12.57 11.32
C LEU A 232 21.27 12.90 12.51
N GLU A 233 21.03 11.95 13.37
CA GLU A 233 20.28 12.08 14.62
C GLU A 233 21.18 11.73 15.78
N VAL A 234 21.22 12.61 16.80
CA VAL A 234 22.05 12.44 18.00
C VAL A 234 21.23 12.76 19.24
N VAL A 235 21.24 11.85 20.20
CA VAL A 235 20.63 12.07 21.53
C VAL A 235 21.73 12.14 22.57
N VAL A 236 21.69 13.17 23.40
CA VAL A 236 22.67 13.41 24.50
C VAL A 236 21.95 13.81 25.78
N ASP A 237 22.70 13.86 26.88
CA ASP A 237 22.21 14.45 28.12
C ASP A 237 21.92 15.93 27.95
N GLN A 238 20.92 16.45 28.69
CA GLN A 238 20.44 17.83 28.61
C GLN A 238 21.56 18.90 28.72
N GLN A 239 22.54 18.66 29.56
CA GLN A 239 23.67 19.55 29.74
C GLN A 239 24.59 19.67 28.52
N HIS A 240 24.53 18.70 27.59
CA HIS A 240 25.40 18.65 26.43
C HIS A 240 24.70 19.06 25.13
N VAL A 241 23.38 19.31 25.13
CA VAL A 241 22.58 19.63 23.93
C VAL A 241 23.17 20.80 23.15
N ALA A 242 23.43 21.95 23.82
CA ALA A 242 23.95 23.14 23.14
C ALA A 242 25.28 22.89 22.44
N LYS A 243 26.20 22.18 23.11
CA LYS A 243 27.52 21.87 22.53
C LYS A 243 27.43 20.86 21.40
N THR A 244 26.53 19.88 21.49
CA THR A 244 26.28 18.90 20.45
C THR A 244 25.68 19.56 19.21
N VAL A 245 24.77 20.54 19.36
CA VAL A 245 24.24 21.33 18.24
C VAL A 245 25.36 22.03 17.47
N GLU A 246 26.32 22.62 18.14
CA GLU A 246 27.49 23.27 17.49
C GLU A 246 28.30 22.22 16.69
N ILE A 247 28.60 21.07 17.29
CA ILE A 247 29.36 20.00 16.68
C ILE A 247 28.63 19.44 15.42
N VAL A 248 27.35 19.09 15.59
CA VAL A 248 26.54 18.52 14.50
C VAL A 248 26.39 19.54 13.37
N SER A 249 26.15 20.82 13.69
CA SER A 249 26.04 21.87 12.66
C SER A 249 27.36 22.08 11.91
N ALA A 250 28.50 22.05 12.61
CA ALA A 250 29.82 22.22 11.99
C ALA A 250 30.14 21.06 11.02
N VAL A 251 29.87 19.81 11.42
CA VAL A 251 30.13 18.62 10.59
C VAL A 251 29.16 18.49 9.43
N SER A 252 27.88 18.76 9.65
CA SER A 252 26.86 18.66 8.59
C SER A 252 26.93 19.79 7.57
N GLY A 253 27.52 20.94 7.94
CA GLY A 253 27.48 22.17 7.15
C GLY A 253 26.10 22.85 7.13
N HIS A 254 25.16 22.38 7.94
CA HIS A 254 23.79 22.88 8.05
C HIS A 254 23.43 23.16 9.50
N ALA A 255 22.52 24.09 9.73
CA ALA A 255 22.00 24.34 11.08
C ALA A 255 21.25 23.10 11.60
N ALA A 256 21.71 22.57 12.74
CA ALA A 256 21.01 21.48 13.41
C ALA A 256 19.75 21.99 14.09
N THR A 257 18.69 21.19 14.04
CA THR A 257 17.42 21.40 14.78
C THR A 257 17.39 20.52 16.02
N VAL A 258 16.67 20.95 17.05
CA VAL A 258 16.56 20.24 18.32
C VAL A 258 15.10 19.97 18.64
N ASP A 259 14.77 18.74 18.93
CA ASP A 259 13.54 18.38 19.65
C ASP A 259 13.88 18.35 21.15
N GLU A 260 13.44 19.38 21.88
CA GLU A 260 13.73 19.52 23.29
C GLU A 260 13.12 18.41 24.16
N GLY A 261 11.95 17.89 23.77
CA GLY A 261 11.26 16.81 24.49
C GLY A 261 12.02 15.50 24.46
N LEU A 262 12.60 15.18 23.31
CA LEU A 262 13.38 13.96 23.08
C LEU A 262 14.89 14.19 23.26
N ARG A 263 15.34 15.42 23.41
CA ARG A 263 16.78 15.80 23.42
C ARG A 263 17.48 15.34 22.14
N LEU A 264 16.72 15.28 21.02
CA LEU A 264 17.15 14.78 19.73
C LEU A 264 17.66 15.95 18.87
N ILE A 265 18.92 15.87 18.48
CA ILE A 265 19.58 16.85 17.61
C ILE A 265 19.62 16.25 16.22
N MET A 266 19.13 16.99 15.22
CA MET A 266 19.01 16.51 13.84
C MET A 266 19.66 17.50 12.88
N ALA A 267 20.41 16.97 11.91
CA ALA A 267 20.92 17.77 10.78
C ALA A 267 20.96 16.96 9.49
N PRO A 268 20.61 17.56 8.33
CA PRO A 268 20.78 16.92 7.04
C PRO A 268 22.27 16.73 6.73
N VAL A 269 22.60 15.59 6.10
CA VAL A 269 23.99 15.26 5.72
C VAL A 269 24.03 14.72 4.29
N SER A 270 25.07 15.13 3.53
CA SER A 270 25.25 14.67 2.15
C SER A 270 26.05 13.37 2.04
N THR A 271 26.89 13.09 3.03
CA THR A 271 27.75 11.88 3.11
C THR A 271 27.58 11.24 4.48
N GLY A 272 26.44 10.57 4.67
CA GLY A 272 25.96 10.12 5.98
C GLY A 272 26.98 9.34 6.80
N SER A 273 27.61 8.29 6.25
CA SER A 273 28.57 7.46 6.97
C SER A 273 29.82 8.23 7.40
N VAL A 274 30.31 9.16 6.58
CA VAL A 274 31.47 9.99 6.92
C VAL A 274 31.09 10.97 8.02
N ALA A 275 29.96 11.67 7.87
CA ALA A 275 29.47 12.62 8.88
C ALA A 275 29.23 11.93 10.24
N LEU A 276 28.69 10.71 10.24
CA LEU A 276 28.47 9.95 11.48
C LEU A 276 29.79 9.70 12.24
N VAL A 277 30.83 9.24 11.51
CA VAL A 277 32.15 8.99 12.12
C VAL A 277 32.78 10.28 12.63
N GLU A 278 32.62 11.36 11.88
CA GLU A 278 33.21 12.67 12.23
C GLU A 278 32.54 13.31 13.45
N VAL A 279 31.19 13.18 13.54
CA VAL A 279 30.46 13.64 14.74
C VAL A 279 30.84 12.79 15.95
N LEU A 280 30.93 11.47 15.85
CA LEU A 280 31.36 10.60 16.95
C LEU A 280 32.75 11.01 17.49
N ARG A 281 33.72 11.22 16.61
CA ARG A 281 35.06 11.67 16.98
C ARG A 281 35.03 13.04 17.68
N SER A 282 34.21 13.95 17.17
CA SER A 282 34.10 15.30 17.76
C SER A 282 33.43 15.30 19.11
N LEU A 283 32.45 14.44 19.32
CA LEU A 283 31.80 14.22 20.61
C LEU A 283 32.78 13.61 21.63
N ASP A 284 33.53 12.56 21.24
CA ASP A 284 34.56 11.94 22.08
C ASP A 284 35.63 12.97 22.53
N ASN A 285 36.10 13.77 21.57
CA ASN A 285 37.10 14.84 21.86
C ASN A 285 36.54 15.91 22.81
N ALA A 286 35.23 16.14 22.83
CA ALA A 286 34.56 17.05 23.73
C ALA A 286 34.17 16.41 25.08
N GLY A 287 34.43 15.12 25.28
CA GLY A 287 34.04 14.36 26.46
C GLY A 287 32.53 14.16 26.59
N ILE A 288 31.81 14.17 25.45
CA ILE A 288 30.37 14.03 25.41
C ILE A 288 30.02 12.59 24.95
N HIS A 289 29.31 11.87 25.80
CA HIS A 289 28.77 10.54 25.43
C HIS A 289 27.41 10.68 24.77
N ALA A 290 27.28 10.20 23.51
CA ALA A 290 25.98 10.07 22.87
C ALA A 290 25.20 8.93 23.52
N LEU A 291 23.93 9.18 23.86
CA LEU A 291 23.02 8.16 24.36
C LEU A 291 22.48 7.33 23.19
N ASP A 292 22.28 7.98 22.06
CA ASP A 292 21.95 7.35 20.79
C ASP A 292 22.53 8.20 19.65
N ILE A 293 22.95 7.56 18.57
CA ILE A 293 23.42 8.22 17.36
C ILE A 293 23.14 7.34 16.14
N GLY A 294 22.59 7.94 15.11
CA GLY A 294 22.26 7.20 13.89
C GLY A 294 22.12 8.07 12.65
N LEU A 295 22.14 7.40 11.52
CA LEU A 295 21.74 7.97 10.25
C LEU A 295 20.33 7.54 9.95
N LYS A 296 19.44 8.50 9.77
CA LYS A 296 18.08 8.24 9.36
C LYS A 296 17.87 8.65 7.91
N ARG A 297 17.41 7.72 7.13
CA ARG A 297 16.95 8.03 5.77
C ARG A 297 15.50 8.50 5.87
N PRO A 298 15.08 9.46 5.02
CA PRO A 298 13.68 9.83 4.94
C PRO A 298 12.83 8.59 4.71
N SER A 299 11.74 8.50 5.43
CA SER A 299 10.71 7.48 5.23
C SER A 299 9.73 7.94 4.16
N LEU A 300 8.88 7.05 3.68
CA LEU A 300 7.73 7.47 2.86
C LEU A 300 6.73 8.30 3.67
N ASP A 301 6.71 8.18 5.02
CA ASP A 301 5.91 9.04 5.91
C ASP A 301 6.35 10.50 5.80
N ASP A 302 7.67 10.74 5.80
CA ASP A 302 8.23 12.08 5.62
C ASP A 302 7.85 12.64 4.23
N VAL A 303 7.88 11.80 3.19
CA VAL A 303 7.45 12.18 1.83
C VAL A 303 5.98 12.55 1.82
N PHE A 304 5.14 11.70 2.39
CA PHE A 304 3.71 11.88 2.39
C PHE A 304 3.30 13.15 3.14
N LEU A 305 3.86 13.36 4.33
CA LEU A 305 3.64 14.57 5.13
C LEU A 305 4.07 15.83 4.40
N ALA A 306 5.25 15.82 3.77
CA ALA A 306 5.76 16.98 3.03
C ALA A 306 4.91 17.32 1.81
N LEU A 307 4.35 16.32 1.12
CA LEU A 307 3.58 16.53 -0.11
C LEU A 307 2.10 16.85 0.14
N THR A 308 1.49 16.24 1.17
CA THR A 308 0.04 16.35 1.42
C THR A 308 -0.30 17.26 2.59
N GLY A 309 0.67 17.54 3.48
CA GLY A 309 0.43 18.24 4.74
C GLY A 309 -0.33 17.39 5.78
N HIS A 310 -0.58 16.12 5.50
CA HIS A 310 -1.26 15.18 6.38
C HIS A 310 -0.30 14.10 6.86
N VAL A 311 -0.43 13.69 8.12
CA VAL A 311 0.24 12.49 8.63
C VAL A 311 -0.47 11.28 8.04
N ALA A 312 0.29 10.26 7.59
CA ALA A 312 -0.30 9.00 7.17
C ALA A 312 -1.05 8.38 8.35
N GLU A 313 -2.19 7.72 8.08
CA GLU A 313 -2.93 7.06 9.15
C GLU A 313 -2.09 5.90 9.70
N GLU A 314 -1.62 6.04 10.94
CA GLU A 314 -1.01 4.95 11.68
C GLU A 314 -2.08 3.89 12.02
N HIS A 315 -1.68 2.63 12.03
CA HIS A 315 -2.52 1.55 12.56
C HIS A 315 -2.82 1.81 14.03
N LYS A 316 -3.98 2.41 14.33
CA LYS A 316 -4.57 2.23 15.64
C LYS A 316 -5.06 0.79 15.70
N GLU A 317 -4.38 -0.05 16.46
CA GLU A 317 -4.92 -1.35 16.86
C GLU A 317 -6.29 -1.07 17.48
N GLU A 318 -7.37 -1.50 16.80
CA GLU A 318 -8.68 -1.53 17.43
C GLU A 318 -8.59 -2.55 18.58
N GLU A 319 -8.54 -2.05 19.81
CA GLU A 319 -8.69 -2.89 20.99
C GLU A 319 -9.96 -3.73 20.81
N PRO A 320 -9.90 -5.05 21.04
CA PRO A 320 -11.07 -5.90 20.92
C PRO A 320 -12.13 -5.41 21.91
N VAL A 321 -13.24 -4.90 21.39
CA VAL A 321 -14.41 -4.53 22.19
C VAL A 321 -14.90 -5.78 22.90
N LEU A 322 -14.52 -5.93 24.17
CA LEU A 322 -15.04 -6.95 25.07
C LEU A 322 -16.53 -6.65 25.29
N THR A 323 -17.39 -7.23 24.45
CA THR A 323 -18.83 -7.24 24.67
C THR A 323 -19.12 -8.06 25.93
N GLY A 324 -19.10 -7.39 27.05
CA GLY A 324 -19.55 -7.95 28.34
C GLY A 324 -21.01 -8.31 28.26
N ARG A 325 -21.32 -9.59 28.02
CA ARG A 325 -22.65 -10.17 28.26
C ARG A 325 -22.93 -10.15 29.76
N GLY A 326 -23.56 -9.09 30.24
CA GLY A 326 -24.17 -9.05 31.58
C GLY A 326 -25.24 -10.13 31.72
N ARG A 327 -24.93 -11.16 32.50
CA ARG A 327 -25.92 -12.09 33.01
C ARG A 327 -26.90 -11.33 33.93
N LYS A 328 -28.08 -11.04 33.44
CA LYS A 328 -29.20 -10.69 34.32
C LYS A 328 -29.67 -11.97 35.04
N ALA A 329 -29.35 -12.08 36.34
CA ALA A 329 -29.97 -13.02 37.21
C ALA A 329 -31.45 -12.63 37.38
N LYS A 330 -32.38 -13.56 37.11
CA LYS A 330 -33.77 -13.46 37.53
C LYS A 330 -33.84 -13.87 39.01
N LYS A 331 -34.44 -13.01 39.79
CA LYS A 331 -35.17 -13.38 40.99
C LYS A 331 -36.65 -13.54 40.62
#